data_c74304e3358db312b27fe7c2f80870ed
#
_entry.id   c74304e3358db312b27fe7c2f80870ed
#
_cell.length_a   1.000
_cell.length_b   1.000
_cell.length_c   1.000
_cell.angle_alpha   90.00
_cell.angle_beta   90.00
_cell.angle_gamma   90.00
#
_symmetry.space_group_name_H-M   'P 1'
#
loop_
_entity.id
_entity.type
_entity.pdbx_description
1 polymer ?
#
loop_
_entity_poly.entity_id
_entity_poly.type
_entity_poly.pdbx_seq_one_letter_code
_entity_poly.pdbx_strand_id
1 'polypeptide(L)'
;QNNHYVISGSMRIDSLRYTPERIKKVYLAREVDGQNIVVDSAVVEKGSFRFEGVAPAAVEPYHITGFDNGSVQFFLEPGTIEIVPFDARFPVGAHVKGTPANEVLYAYKKQEGENGDLAKKRMDKALAALPEAQRNDDKAFYPYQRAVYYVNSLSHRTSAMRFVTQHLNSPVALYIIKYDLLRFFTPQVLEEVYLKSVPSELRKHPMYRELTNLVRA
;
A
#
# COMPACT_ATOMS: atom_id res chain seq x y z
N GLN A 1 2.92 18.08 -22.70
CA GLN A 1 3.07 16.79 -22.02
C GLN A 1 1.76 16.05 -22.18
N ASN A 2 1.84 14.81 -22.65
CA ASN A 2 0.67 13.95 -22.81
C ASN A 2 0.16 13.58 -21.40
N ASN A 3 -0.96 14.15 -20.97
CA ASN A 3 -1.53 13.94 -19.64
C ASN A 3 -2.44 12.70 -19.61
N HIS A 4 -2.21 11.74 -20.50
CA HIS A 4 -2.97 10.51 -20.59
C HIS A 4 -2.36 9.38 -19.78
N TYR A 5 -3.22 8.56 -19.17
CA TYR A 5 -2.84 7.29 -18.58
C TYR A 5 -3.46 6.12 -19.34
N VAL A 6 -2.76 5.01 -19.27
CA VAL A 6 -3.25 3.70 -19.65
C VAL A 6 -2.94 2.73 -18.52
N ILE A 7 -3.95 2.06 -18.00
CA ILE A 7 -3.80 0.99 -17.01
C ILE A 7 -4.12 -0.33 -17.69
N SER A 8 -3.22 -1.29 -17.60
CA SER A 8 -3.45 -2.67 -18.04
C SER A 8 -3.21 -3.63 -16.89
N GLY A 9 -4.06 -4.62 -16.75
CA GLY A 9 -3.92 -5.64 -15.73
C GLY A 9 -4.49 -6.98 -16.16
N SER A 10 -4.01 -8.04 -15.54
CA SER A 10 -4.52 -9.37 -15.75
C SER A 10 -4.50 -10.19 -14.47
N MET A 11 -5.50 -11.05 -14.32
CA MET A 11 -5.59 -12.01 -13.24
C MET A 11 -5.02 -13.35 -13.69
N ARG A 12 -4.21 -14.00 -12.85
CA ARG A 12 -3.71 -15.35 -13.09
C ARG A 12 -4.85 -16.35 -13.01
N ILE A 13 -4.93 -17.23 -14.00
CA ILE A 13 -5.86 -18.37 -14.04
C ILE A 13 -5.16 -19.56 -13.39
N ASP A 14 -5.10 -19.59 -12.09
CA ASP A 14 -4.22 -20.53 -11.43
C ASP A 14 -4.82 -21.05 -10.13
N SER A 15 -6.02 -21.59 -10.23
CA SER A 15 -6.44 -22.55 -9.23
C SER A 15 -7.71 -23.29 -9.63
N LEU A 16 -7.75 -24.55 -9.29
CA LEU A 16 -8.86 -25.51 -9.40
C LEU A 16 -10.17 -25.06 -8.69
N ARG A 17 -10.20 -23.90 -8.02
CA ARG A 17 -11.35 -23.43 -7.23
C ARG A 17 -11.79 -21.99 -7.49
N TYR A 18 -10.99 -21.18 -8.18
CA TYR A 18 -11.30 -19.79 -8.47
C TYR A 18 -11.06 -19.47 -9.93
N THR A 19 -12.13 -19.33 -10.69
CA THR A 19 -12.03 -18.94 -12.09
C THR A 19 -12.17 -17.42 -12.21
N PRO A 20 -11.21 -16.71 -12.81
CA PRO A 20 -11.32 -15.29 -13.11
C PRO A 20 -12.54 -14.93 -13.96
N GLU A 21 -13.11 -15.91 -14.66
CA GLU A 21 -14.35 -15.78 -15.42
C GLU A 21 -15.55 -15.35 -14.58
N ARG A 22 -15.49 -15.50 -13.26
CA ARG A 22 -16.49 -15.01 -12.32
C ARG A 22 -16.49 -13.50 -12.23
N ILE A 23 -15.32 -12.86 -12.36
CA ILE A 23 -15.18 -11.41 -12.30
C ILE A 23 -15.39 -10.87 -13.71
N LYS A 24 -16.54 -10.26 -13.95
CA LYS A 24 -16.93 -9.72 -15.27
C LYS A 24 -16.58 -8.24 -15.44
N LYS A 25 -16.38 -7.53 -14.33
CA LYS A 25 -16.17 -6.11 -14.33
C LYS A 25 -15.31 -5.70 -13.13
N VAL A 26 -14.42 -4.75 -13.34
CA VAL A 26 -13.62 -4.10 -12.31
C VAL A 26 -13.85 -2.60 -12.36
N TYR A 27 -13.58 -1.92 -11.26
CA TYR A 27 -13.89 -0.51 -11.08
C TYR A 27 -12.64 0.24 -10.64
N LEU A 28 -12.39 1.38 -11.28
CA LEU A 28 -11.40 2.34 -10.86
C LEU A 28 -12.03 3.27 -9.84
N ALA A 29 -11.46 3.37 -8.65
CA ALA A 29 -12.01 4.16 -7.56
C ALA A 29 -10.92 4.94 -6.82
N ARG A 30 -11.35 5.99 -6.12
CA ARG A 30 -10.52 6.73 -5.16
C ARG A 30 -11.28 6.94 -3.86
N GLU A 31 -10.56 7.17 -2.79
CA GLU A 31 -11.14 7.57 -1.52
C GLU A 31 -11.32 9.09 -1.46
N VAL A 32 -12.52 9.52 -1.08
CA VAL A 32 -12.85 10.92 -0.81
C VAL A 32 -13.64 10.96 0.49
N ASP A 33 -13.13 11.65 1.49
CA ASP A 33 -13.77 11.80 2.81
C ASP A 33 -14.16 10.43 3.44
N GLY A 34 -13.28 9.44 3.30
CA GLY A 34 -13.50 8.08 3.80
C GLY A 34 -14.47 7.22 2.99
N GLN A 35 -14.94 7.72 1.84
CA GLN A 35 -15.83 6.99 0.94
C GLN A 35 -15.13 6.62 -0.35
N ASN A 36 -15.36 5.39 -0.81
CA ASN A 36 -14.89 4.94 -2.13
C ASN A 36 -15.79 5.48 -3.24
N ILE A 37 -15.24 6.35 -4.07
CA ILE A 37 -15.90 6.93 -5.23
C ILE A 37 -15.40 6.24 -6.49
N VAL A 38 -16.30 5.53 -7.17
CA VAL A 38 -16.01 4.91 -8.47
C VAL A 38 -15.98 6.01 -9.53
N VAL A 39 -14.89 6.08 -10.28
CA VAL A 39 -14.68 7.08 -11.34
C VAL A 39 -14.75 6.46 -12.74
N ASP A 40 -14.50 5.15 -12.87
CA ASP A 40 -14.54 4.42 -14.14
C ASP A 40 -14.76 2.93 -13.91
N SER A 41 -15.05 2.20 -14.99
CA SER A 41 -15.21 0.75 -14.94
C SER A 41 -14.73 0.09 -16.22
N ALA A 42 -14.18 -1.11 -16.11
CA ALA A 42 -13.72 -1.90 -17.25
C ALA A 42 -14.31 -3.32 -17.24
N VAL A 43 -14.66 -3.80 -18.43
CA VAL A 43 -15.04 -5.20 -18.62
C VAL A 43 -13.79 -6.07 -18.52
N VAL A 44 -13.95 -7.23 -17.90
CA VAL A 44 -12.88 -8.24 -17.81
C VAL A 44 -13.08 -9.27 -18.91
N GLU A 45 -12.08 -9.38 -19.79
CA GLU A 45 -12.06 -10.36 -20.88
C GLU A 45 -10.90 -11.33 -20.68
N LYS A 46 -11.21 -12.61 -20.53
CA LYS A 46 -10.21 -13.66 -20.27
C LYS A 46 -9.23 -13.32 -19.14
N GLY A 47 -9.76 -12.70 -18.07
CA GLY A 47 -8.96 -12.27 -16.92
C GLY A 47 -8.22 -10.95 -17.09
N SER A 48 -8.23 -10.33 -18.26
CA SER A 48 -7.57 -9.06 -18.54
C SER A 48 -8.55 -7.89 -18.53
N PHE A 49 -8.05 -6.71 -18.14
CA PHE A 49 -8.82 -5.46 -18.13
C PHE A 49 -7.92 -4.27 -18.49
N ARG A 50 -8.55 -3.18 -18.93
CA ARG A 50 -7.87 -1.96 -19.34
C ARG A 50 -8.69 -0.73 -18.98
N PHE A 51 -8.03 0.30 -18.48
CA PHE A 51 -8.55 1.65 -18.34
C PHE A 51 -7.66 2.62 -19.10
N GLU A 52 -8.23 3.71 -19.58
CA GLU A 52 -7.48 4.81 -20.18
C GLU A 52 -8.23 6.12 -19.99
N GLY A 53 -7.49 7.20 -19.84
CA GLY A 53 -8.09 8.51 -19.63
C GLY A 53 -7.07 9.61 -19.42
N VAL A 54 -7.57 10.74 -18.94
CA VAL A 54 -6.74 11.88 -18.56
C VAL A 54 -6.38 11.78 -17.09
N ALA A 55 -5.08 11.84 -16.79
CA ALA A 55 -4.60 11.77 -15.41
C ALA A 55 -5.02 13.03 -14.63
N PRO A 56 -5.26 12.89 -13.31
CA PRO A 56 -5.53 14.05 -12.45
C PRO A 56 -4.33 15.00 -12.41
N ALA A 57 -4.58 16.24 -12.00
CA ALA A 57 -3.54 17.27 -11.90
C ALA A 57 -2.47 16.91 -10.82
N ALA A 58 -2.87 16.19 -9.79
CA ALA A 58 -1.96 15.67 -8.77
C ALA A 58 -1.89 14.15 -8.87
N VAL A 59 -0.71 13.59 -8.62
CA VAL A 59 -0.48 12.14 -8.55
C VAL A 59 -1.04 11.62 -7.23
N GLU A 60 -2.18 10.97 -7.26
CA GLU A 60 -2.93 10.55 -6.08
C GLU A 60 -3.13 9.04 -6.02
N PRO A 61 -3.35 8.48 -4.81
CA PRO A 61 -3.68 7.07 -4.66
C PRO A 61 -5.07 6.75 -5.21
N TYR A 62 -5.12 5.70 -6.02
CA TYR A 62 -6.33 5.08 -6.57
C TYR A 62 -6.30 3.58 -6.29
N HIS A 63 -7.41 2.92 -6.52
CA HIS A 63 -7.49 1.48 -6.39
C HIS A 63 -8.46 0.88 -7.40
N ILE A 64 -8.21 -0.36 -7.77
CA ILE A 64 -9.14 -1.16 -8.58
C ILE A 64 -9.86 -2.11 -7.64
N THR A 65 -11.19 -2.08 -7.72
CA THR A 65 -12.11 -2.92 -6.94
C THR A 65 -12.91 -3.84 -7.86
N GLY A 66 -13.74 -4.69 -7.28
CA GLY A 66 -14.52 -5.69 -8.00
C GLY A 66 -14.05 -7.12 -7.71
N PHE A 67 -13.09 -7.28 -6.78
CA PHE A 67 -12.62 -8.55 -6.26
C PHE A 67 -13.39 -8.94 -4.99
N ASP A 68 -13.42 -10.22 -4.68
CA ASP A 68 -14.10 -10.72 -3.47
C ASP A 68 -13.43 -10.23 -2.18
N ASN A 69 -12.13 -9.95 -2.22
CA ASN A 69 -11.36 -9.56 -1.05
C ASN A 69 -10.28 -8.52 -1.40
N GLY A 70 -10.48 -7.29 -0.97
CA GLY A 70 -9.52 -6.21 -1.13
C GLY A 70 -9.51 -5.56 -2.51
N SER A 71 -8.45 -4.83 -2.80
CA SER A 71 -8.28 -4.03 -4.01
C SER A 71 -6.81 -3.96 -4.43
N VAL A 72 -6.56 -3.62 -5.69
CA VAL A 72 -5.23 -3.27 -6.18
C VAL A 72 -5.02 -1.78 -5.95
N GLN A 73 -4.07 -1.43 -5.09
CA GLN A 73 -3.71 -0.04 -4.79
C GLN A 73 -2.53 0.43 -5.65
N PHE A 74 -2.63 1.63 -6.18
CA PHE A 74 -1.60 2.26 -7.01
C PHE A 74 -1.76 3.79 -7.02
N PHE A 75 -0.82 4.49 -7.63
CA PHE A 75 -0.92 5.94 -7.89
C PHE A 75 -1.34 6.19 -9.33
N LEU A 76 -2.35 7.01 -9.53
CA LEU A 76 -2.78 7.43 -10.86
C LEU A 76 -1.97 8.64 -11.32
N GLU A 77 -1.18 8.42 -12.36
CA GLU A 77 -0.29 9.42 -12.98
C GLU A 77 -0.24 9.20 -14.50
N PRO A 78 0.21 10.19 -15.28
CA PRO A 78 0.36 10.02 -16.73
C PRO A 78 1.34 8.90 -17.09
N GLY A 79 1.05 8.17 -18.15
CA GLY A 79 1.90 7.10 -18.66
C GLY A 79 1.22 5.74 -18.70
N THR A 80 2.02 4.71 -18.87
CA THR A 80 1.56 3.32 -18.92
C THR A 80 1.75 2.68 -17.56
N ILE A 81 0.66 2.36 -16.89
CA ILE A 81 0.61 1.67 -15.59
C ILE A 81 0.31 0.20 -15.87
N GLU A 82 1.24 -0.66 -15.50
CA GLU A 82 1.09 -2.11 -15.67
C GLU A 82 0.85 -2.78 -14.32
N ILE A 83 -0.27 -3.48 -14.20
CA ILE A 83 -0.53 -4.37 -13.07
C ILE A 83 -0.09 -5.76 -13.53
N VAL A 84 1.04 -6.21 -12.96
CA VAL A 84 1.60 -7.54 -13.27
C VAL A 84 0.59 -8.63 -12.93
N PRO A 85 0.51 -9.72 -13.70
CA PRO A 85 -0.44 -10.79 -13.47
C PRO A 85 -0.49 -11.25 -12.01
N PHE A 86 -1.66 -11.16 -11.38
CA PHE A 86 -1.84 -11.38 -9.95
C PHE A 86 -2.96 -12.40 -9.65
N ASP A 87 -2.96 -12.93 -8.44
CA ASP A 87 -4.04 -13.76 -7.93
C ASP A 87 -5.21 -12.88 -7.45
N ALA A 88 -6.36 -12.99 -8.08
CA ALA A 88 -7.54 -12.18 -7.77
C ALA A 88 -8.12 -12.41 -6.36
N ARG A 89 -7.67 -13.46 -5.65
CA ARG A 89 -7.99 -13.68 -4.24
C ARG A 89 -7.17 -12.77 -3.31
N PHE A 90 -6.03 -12.27 -3.80
CA PHE A 90 -5.07 -11.45 -3.04
C PHE A 90 -4.64 -10.20 -3.82
N PRO A 91 -5.59 -9.34 -4.24
CA PRO A 91 -5.29 -8.18 -5.08
C PRO A 91 -4.37 -7.16 -4.39
N VAL A 92 -4.37 -7.10 -3.06
CA VAL A 92 -3.47 -6.22 -2.27
C VAL A 92 -1.99 -6.50 -2.56
N GLY A 93 -1.63 -7.76 -2.87
CA GLY A 93 -0.27 -8.17 -3.22
C GLY A 93 0.12 -7.90 -4.68
N ALA A 94 -0.77 -7.33 -5.51
CA ALA A 94 -0.46 -7.06 -6.89
C ALA A 94 0.71 -6.08 -7.05
N HIS A 95 1.64 -6.42 -7.93
CA HIS A 95 2.74 -5.55 -8.32
C HIS A 95 2.26 -4.58 -9.39
N VAL A 96 2.39 -3.28 -9.13
CA VAL A 96 2.09 -2.21 -10.09
C VAL A 96 3.38 -1.50 -10.45
N LYS A 97 3.65 -1.31 -11.73
CA LYS A 97 4.89 -0.73 -12.27
C LYS A 97 4.63 0.15 -13.49
N GLY A 98 5.72 0.72 -14.05
CA GLY A 98 5.71 1.45 -15.32
C GLY A 98 5.64 2.96 -15.18
N THR A 99 5.44 3.49 -13.97
CA THR A 99 5.43 4.94 -13.71
C THR A 99 6.14 5.27 -12.38
N PRO A 100 6.72 6.47 -12.23
CA PRO A 100 7.61 6.79 -11.11
C PRO A 100 7.02 6.56 -9.71
N ALA A 101 5.80 7.02 -9.45
CA ALA A 101 5.18 6.83 -8.13
C ALA A 101 4.89 5.35 -7.86
N ASN A 102 4.47 4.60 -8.87
CA ASN A 102 4.19 3.17 -8.72
C ASN A 102 5.44 2.33 -8.48
N GLU A 103 6.59 2.70 -9.07
CA GLU A 103 7.86 2.05 -8.75
C GLU A 103 8.28 2.29 -7.29
N VAL A 104 8.09 3.51 -6.77
CA VAL A 104 8.35 3.83 -5.36
C VAL A 104 7.38 3.06 -4.44
N LEU A 105 6.09 3.01 -4.78
CA LEU A 105 5.10 2.25 -4.02
C LEU A 105 5.43 0.75 -3.99
N TYR A 106 5.85 0.21 -5.12
CA TYR A 106 6.26 -1.20 -5.20
C TYR A 106 7.48 -1.48 -4.32
N ALA A 107 8.49 -0.62 -4.36
CA ALA A 107 9.68 -0.76 -3.51
C ALA A 107 9.29 -0.74 -2.02
N TYR A 108 8.35 0.12 -1.63
CA TYR A 108 7.82 0.14 -0.26
C TYR A 108 7.09 -1.14 0.10
N LYS A 109 6.16 -1.60 -0.73
CA LYS A 109 5.41 -2.85 -0.51
C LYS A 109 6.34 -4.07 -0.41
N LYS A 110 7.39 -4.11 -1.24
CA LYS A 110 8.40 -5.17 -1.18
C LYS A 110 9.12 -5.16 0.17
N GLN A 111 9.58 -4.00 0.63
CA GLN A 111 10.20 -3.83 1.94
C GLN A 111 9.26 -4.29 3.07
N GLU A 112 7.98 -3.94 3.00
CA GLU A 112 6.98 -4.36 3.98
C GLU A 112 6.74 -5.88 3.97
N GLY A 113 6.75 -6.50 2.80
CA GLY A 113 6.70 -7.96 2.65
C GLY A 113 7.90 -8.65 3.32
N GLU A 114 9.11 -8.15 3.09
CA GLU A 114 10.35 -8.64 3.72
C GLU A 114 10.31 -8.47 5.25
N ASN A 115 9.80 -7.33 5.74
CA ASN A 115 9.58 -7.12 7.17
C ASN A 115 8.56 -8.11 7.76
N GLY A 116 7.49 -8.40 7.04
CA GLY A 116 6.49 -9.40 7.41
C GLY A 116 7.08 -10.80 7.54
N ASP A 117 7.91 -11.20 6.60
CA ASP A 117 8.62 -12.49 6.64
C ASP A 117 9.58 -12.59 7.83
N LEU A 118 10.30 -11.51 8.12
CA LEU A 118 11.16 -11.44 9.31
C LEU A 118 10.34 -11.49 10.61
N ALA A 119 9.20 -10.82 10.65
CA ALA A 119 8.28 -10.85 11.79
C ALA A 119 7.77 -12.28 12.06
N LYS A 120 7.37 -12.97 10.99
CA LYS A 120 6.96 -14.38 11.08
C LYS A 120 8.08 -15.27 11.61
N LYS A 121 9.29 -15.16 11.05
CA LYS A 121 10.46 -15.93 11.52
C LYS A 121 10.77 -15.71 13.00
N ARG A 122 10.64 -14.46 13.49
CA ARG A 122 10.82 -14.13 14.92
C ARG A 122 9.77 -14.80 15.78
N MET A 123 8.51 -14.80 15.34
CA MET A 123 7.40 -15.45 16.04
C MET A 123 7.59 -16.96 16.09
N ASP A 124 7.92 -17.58 14.96
CA ASP A 124 8.18 -19.01 14.87
C ASP A 124 9.33 -19.43 15.81
N LYS A 125 10.41 -18.62 15.85
CA LYS A 125 11.54 -18.84 16.76
C LYS A 125 11.14 -18.70 18.23
N ALA A 126 10.34 -17.70 18.57
CA ALA A 126 9.86 -17.50 19.95
C ALA A 126 8.97 -18.67 20.40
N LEU A 127 8.09 -19.15 19.53
CA LEU A 127 7.24 -20.31 19.80
C LEU A 127 8.09 -21.59 19.97
N ALA A 128 9.09 -21.81 19.10
CA ALA A 128 9.98 -22.98 19.20
C ALA A 128 10.85 -22.99 20.46
N ALA A 129 11.12 -21.82 21.05
CA ALA A 129 11.88 -21.72 22.29
C ALA A 129 11.10 -22.16 23.54
N LEU A 130 9.76 -22.27 23.45
CA LEU A 130 8.94 -22.78 24.55
C LEU A 130 9.03 -24.30 24.65
N PRO A 131 8.99 -24.86 25.87
CA PRO A 131 8.78 -26.30 26.08
C PRO A 131 7.53 -26.78 25.35
N GLU A 132 7.57 -28.00 24.82
CA GLU A 132 6.46 -28.55 24.02
C GLU A 132 5.11 -28.48 24.76
N ALA A 133 5.10 -28.79 26.05
CA ALA A 133 3.90 -28.72 26.89
C ALA A 133 3.29 -27.30 27.01
N GLN A 134 4.08 -26.26 26.73
CA GLN A 134 3.65 -24.85 26.86
C GLN A 134 3.33 -24.20 25.50
N ARG A 135 3.66 -24.85 24.37
CA ARG A 135 3.43 -24.26 23.03
C ARG A 135 1.97 -24.04 22.70
N ASN A 136 1.08 -24.84 23.30
CA ASN A 136 -0.36 -24.73 23.14
C ASN A 136 -1.04 -24.03 24.35
N ASP A 137 -0.26 -23.49 25.29
CA ASP A 137 -0.75 -22.70 26.40
C ASP A 137 -0.66 -21.20 26.09
N ASP A 138 -1.76 -20.58 25.78
CA ASP A 138 -1.83 -19.16 25.44
C ASP A 138 -1.24 -18.26 26.55
N LYS A 139 -1.38 -18.63 27.81
CA LYS A 139 -0.86 -17.85 28.93
C LYS A 139 0.67 -17.91 29.00
N ALA A 140 1.26 -19.05 28.68
CA ALA A 140 2.71 -19.20 28.61
C ALA A 140 3.30 -18.51 27.37
N PHE A 141 2.60 -18.54 26.25
CA PHE A 141 3.04 -17.95 24.99
C PHE A 141 2.82 -16.43 24.93
N TYR A 142 1.80 -15.88 25.57
CA TYR A 142 1.42 -14.48 25.48
C TYR A 142 2.55 -13.46 25.76
N PRO A 143 3.43 -13.61 26.78
CA PRO A 143 4.54 -12.69 27.02
C PRO A 143 5.52 -12.64 25.85
N TYR A 144 5.83 -13.79 25.23
CA TYR A 144 6.70 -13.90 24.07
C TYR A 144 6.07 -13.27 22.84
N GLN A 145 4.79 -13.55 22.58
CA GLN A 145 4.01 -12.97 21.50
C GLN A 145 4.02 -11.44 21.59
N ARG A 146 3.79 -10.91 22.78
CA ARG A 146 3.77 -9.46 23.03
C ARG A 146 5.14 -8.83 22.79
N ALA A 147 6.22 -9.44 23.26
CA ALA A 147 7.58 -8.97 23.05
C ALA A 147 7.94 -8.94 21.55
N VAL A 148 7.62 -10.02 20.83
CA VAL A 148 7.85 -10.12 19.37
C VAL A 148 7.01 -9.07 18.63
N TYR A 149 5.77 -8.86 19.04
CA TYR A 149 4.91 -7.81 18.48
C TYR A 149 5.54 -6.41 18.60
N TYR A 150 6.06 -6.05 19.77
CA TYR A 150 6.71 -4.75 19.96
C TYR A 150 7.96 -4.60 19.11
N VAL A 151 8.80 -5.62 19.03
CA VAL A 151 10.01 -5.61 18.19
C VAL A 151 9.65 -5.43 16.73
N ASN A 152 8.63 -6.15 16.24
CA ASN A 152 8.19 -6.07 14.86
C ASN A 152 7.56 -4.71 14.54
N SER A 153 6.74 -4.17 15.45
CA SER A 153 6.14 -2.85 15.31
C SER A 153 7.20 -1.74 15.26
N LEU A 154 8.23 -1.83 16.08
CA LEU A 154 9.34 -0.88 16.05
C LEU A 154 10.16 -1.01 14.75
N SER A 155 10.42 -2.23 14.31
CA SER A 155 11.13 -2.52 13.06
C SER A 155 10.38 -1.96 11.85
N HIS A 156 9.07 -2.20 11.77
CA HIS A 156 8.21 -1.64 10.71
C HIS A 156 8.27 -0.11 10.70
N ARG A 157 8.06 0.55 11.84
CA ARG A 157 8.10 2.01 11.93
C ARG A 157 9.45 2.59 11.52
N THR A 158 10.54 2.00 12.01
CA THR A 158 11.90 2.45 11.67
C THR A 158 12.17 2.31 10.18
N SER A 159 11.72 1.22 9.59
CA SER A 159 11.83 0.94 8.16
C SER A 159 11.03 1.94 7.32
N ALA A 160 9.78 2.20 7.70
CA ALA A 160 8.92 3.19 7.05
C ALA A 160 9.49 4.61 7.15
N MET A 161 10.00 5.00 8.32
CA MET A 161 10.66 6.30 8.53
C MET A 161 11.87 6.49 7.62
N ARG A 162 12.72 5.48 7.51
CA ARG A 162 13.90 5.49 6.63
C ARG A 162 13.47 5.60 5.17
N PHE A 163 12.47 4.84 4.76
CA PHE A 163 11.96 4.86 3.40
C PHE A 163 11.42 6.24 3.03
N VAL A 164 10.59 6.85 3.89
CA VAL A 164 10.07 8.21 3.69
C VAL A 164 11.21 9.22 3.53
N THR A 165 12.21 9.18 4.41
CA THR A 165 13.36 10.09 4.34
C THR A 165 14.10 10.00 3.01
N GLN A 166 14.19 8.81 2.43
CA GLN A 166 14.85 8.56 1.14
C GLN A 166 13.99 8.98 -0.07
N HIS A 167 12.68 9.14 0.10
CA HIS A 167 11.72 9.36 -0.99
C HIS A 167 10.83 10.60 -0.79
N LEU A 168 11.30 11.60 -0.03
CA LEU A 168 10.53 12.83 0.25
C LEU A 168 10.12 13.63 -0.99
N ASN A 169 10.73 13.36 -2.14
CA ASN A 169 10.37 13.94 -3.43
C ASN A 169 9.23 13.21 -4.15
N SER A 170 8.71 12.12 -3.57
CA SER A 170 7.61 11.34 -4.12
C SER A 170 6.31 11.56 -3.34
N PRO A 171 5.14 11.63 -4.01
CA PRO A 171 3.85 11.66 -3.32
C PRO A 171 3.59 10.39 -2.48
N VAL A 172 4.29 9.29 -2.78
CA VAL A 172 4.25 8.05 -1.98
C VAL A 172 4.75 8.29 -0.55
N ALA A 173 5.75 9.16 -0.35
CA ALA A 173 6.21 9.52 1.00
C ALA A 173 5.09 10.18 1.83
N LEU A 174 4.32 11.09 1.24
CA LEU A 174 3.15 11.71 1.88
C LEU A 174 2.09 10.67 2.25
N TYR A 175 1.87 9.72 1.37
CA TYR A 175 0.96 8.60 1.61
C TYR A 175 1.41 7.74 2.80
N ILE A 176 2.67 7.36 2.87
CA ILE A 176 3.22 6.57 3.99
C ILE A 176 3.14 7.37 5.31
N ILE A 177 3.45 8.67 5.29
CA ILE A 177 3.29 9.52 6.47
C ILE A 177 1.85 9.50 6.96
N LYS A 178 0.88 9.68 6.06
CA LYS A 178 -0.54 9.73 6.38
C LYS A 178 -1.07 8.42 6.96
N TYR A 179 -0.80 7.31 6.31
CA TYR A 179 -1.44 6.03 6.63
C TYR A 179 -0.65 5.15 7.59
N ASP A 180 0.68 5.24 7.58
CA ASP A 180 1.52 4.37 8.39
C ASP A 180 2.20 5.05 9.57
N LEU A 181 2.54 6.35 9.46
CA LEU A 181 3.31 7.04 10.47
C LEU A 181 2.52 8.01 11.35
N LEU A 182 1.46 8.63 10.82
CA LEU A 182 0.72 9.70 11.52
C LEU A 182 0.27 9.29 12.94
N ARG A 183 -0.18 8.06 13.11
CA ARG A 183 -0.68 7.54 14.39
C ARG A 183 0.39 7.28 15.45
N PHE A 184 1.67 7.30 15.08
CA PHE A 184 2.77 6.93 15.97
C PHE A 184 3.57 8.14 16.48
N PHE A 185 3.36 9.30 15.90
CA PHE A 185 4.12 10.50 16.21
C PHE A 185 3.21 11.64 16.63
N THR A 186 3.75 12.53 17.46
CA THR A 186 3.06 13.79 17.74
C THR A 186 3.07 14.68 16.50
N PRO A 187 2.08 15.58 16.36
CA PRO A 187 2.05 16.55 15.28
C PRO A 187 3.38 17.32 15.12
N GLN A 188 3.99 17.74 16.22
CA GLN A 188 5.24 18.49 16.23
C GLN A 188 6.39 17.67 15.63
N VAL A 189 6.50 16.39 15.97
CA VAL A 189 7.54 15.49 15.43
C VAL A 189 7.36 15.29 13.93
N LEU A 190 6.13 15.09 13.47
CA LEU A 190 5.84 14.94 12.03
C LEU A 190 6.19 16.21 11.25
N GLU A 191 5.84 17.38 11.78
CA GLU A 191 6.16 18.65 11.15
C GLU A 191 7.68 18.87 11.07
N GLU A 192 8.40 18.71 12.17
CA GLU A 192 9.85 18.98 12.25
C GLU A 192 10.67 17.97 11.44
N VAL A 193 10.34 16.68 11.51
CA VAL A 193 11.15 15.63 10.89
C VAL A 193 10.86 15.46 9.41
N TYR A 194 9.59 15.58 8.99
CA TYR A 194 9.20 15.25 7.63
C TYR A 194 8.65 16.43 6.84
N LEU A 195 7.60 17.09 7.32
CA LEU A 195 6.87 18.07 6.51
C LEU A 195 7.71 19.28 6.13
N LYS A 196 8.59 19.75 7.02
CA LYS A 196 9.53 20.84 6.72
C LYS A 196 10.56 20.46 5.66
N SER A 197 10.88 19.19 5.51
CA SER A 197 11.85 18.66 4.55
C SER A 197 11.24 18.28 3.20
N VAL A 198 9.91 18.35 3.05
CA VAL A 198 9.24 18.10 1.77
C VAL A 198 9.61 19.19 0.76
N PRO A 199 10.02 18.83 -0.47
CA PRO A 199 10.36 19.81 -1.53
C PRO A 199 9.20 20.75 -1.87
N SER A 200 9.52 21.95 -2.32
CA SER A 200 8.54 23.02 -2.63
C SER A 200 7.47 22.59 -3.64
N GLU A 201 7.87 21.81 -4.64
CA GLU A 201 6.98 21.29 -5.68
C GLU A 201 5.90 20.39 -5.10
N LEU A 202 6.27 19.54 -4.16
CA LEU A 202 5.35 18.60 -3.53
C LEU A 202 4.49 19.24 -2.43
N ARG A 203 4.86 20.43 -1.91
CA ARG A 203 4.03 21.17 -0.95
C ARG A 203 2.71 21.69 -1.55
N LYS A 204 2.61 21.73 -2.88
CA LYS A 204 1.37 22.06 -3.57
C LYS A 204 0.39 20.87 -3.66
N HIS A 205 0.87 19.68 -3.35
CA HIS A 205 0.08 18.45 -3.42
C HIS A 205 -1.08 18.48 -2.40
N PRO A 206 -2.31 18.02 -2.77
CA PRO A 206 -3.46 18.00 -1.86
C PRO A 206 -3.16 17.28 -0.54
N MET A 207 -2.50 16.14 -0.60
CA MET A 207 -2.14 15.34 0.57
C MET A 207 -1.16 16.07 1.53
N TYR A 208 -0.24 16.89 1.01
CA TYR A 208 0.61 17.72 1.86
C TYR A 208 -0.22 18.75 2.64
N ARG A 209 -1.17 19.40 2.00
CA ARG A 209 -2.08 20.36 2.66
C ARG A 209 -2.94 19.67 3.71
N GLU A 210 -3.46 18.49 3.40
CA GLU A 210 -4.22 17.68 4.35
C GLU A 210 -3.38 17.33 5.58
N LEU A 211 -2.16 16.81 5.39
CA LEU A 211 -1.25 16.48 6.48
C LEU A 211 -0.90 17.70 7.34
N THR A 212 -0.63 18.86 6.73
CA THR A 212 -0.33 20.10 7.49
C THR A 212 -1.54 20.58 8.28
N ASN A 213 -2.75 20.40 7.78
CA ASN A 213 -3.97 20.75 8.51
C ASN A 213 -4.17 19.82 9.72
N LEU A 214 -3.97 18.51 9.54
CA LEU A 214 -4.07 17.51 10.62
C LEU A 214 -3.03 17.74 11.73
N VAL A 215 -1.85 18.21 11.37
CA VAL A 215 -0.75 18.48 12.32
C VAL A 215 -0.98 19.77 13.10
N ARG A 216 -1.75 20.73 12.56
CA ARG A 216 -2.00 22.04 13.16
C ARG A 216 -3.37 22.16 13.87
N ALA A 217 -4.22 21.15 13.74
CA ALA A 217 -5.52 21.08 14.42
C ALA A 217 -5.37 20.65 15.87
#